data_02c56672f1db6223cb53f672ca284e37
#
_entry.id   02c56672f1db6223cb53f672ca284e37
#
_cell.length_a   1.000
_cell.length_b   1.000
_cell.length_c   1.000
_cell.angle_alpha   90.00
_cell.angle_beta   90.00
_cell.angle_gamma   90.00
#
_symmetry.space_group_name_H-M   'P 1'
#
loop_
_entity.id
_entity.type
_entity.pdbx_description
1 polymer ?
#
loop_
_entity_poly.entity_id
_entity_poly.type
_entity_poly.pdbx_seq_one_letter_code
_entity_poly.pdbx_strand_id
1 'polypeptide(L)'
;MTNAEEMAMKTVHDLSVAGDWDVYNYTGLSPVEAGWALDALYRKGYLKVVSTECECDTNEHGEVINVEVFTLWEFTPEGKEAAQGIPDINEPMCIPITNIQL
;
A
#
# COMPACT_ATOMS: atom_id res chain seq x y z
N MET A 1 5.01 -14.63 7.25
CA MET A 1 4.58 -13.26 6.87
C MET A 1 4.16 -12.52 8.12
N THR A 2 4.58 -11.30 8.29
CA THR A 2 4.22 -10.51 9.47
C THR A 2 2.79 -9.99 9.36
N ASN A 3 2.26 -9.54 10.49
CA ASN A 3 0.93 -8.94 10.50
C ASN A 3 0.84 -7.72 9.58
N ALA A 4 1.87 -6.88 9.57
CA ALA A 4 1.91 -5.70 8.70
C ALA A 4 1.90 -6.11 7.22
N GLU A 5 2.63 -7.15 6.87
CA GLU A 5 2.66 -7.67 5.50
C GLU A 5 1.29 -8.21 5.09
N GLU A 6 0.60 -8.92 5.99
CA GLU A 6 -0.74 -9.42 5.70
C GLU A 6 -1.73 -8.27 5.49
N MET A 7 -1.64 -7.23 6.31
CA MET A 7 -2.45 -6.04 6.16
C MET A 7 -2.20 -5.34 4.83
N ALA A 8 -0.94 -5.22 4.42
CA ALA A 8 -0.59 -4.64 3.15
C ALA A 8 -1.12 -5.48 1.98
N MET A 9 -1.01 -6.79 2.07
CA MET A 9 -1.57 -7.67 1.05
C MET A 9 -3.08 -7.55 0.95
N LYS A 10 -3.76 -7.43 2.09
CA LYS A 10 -5.21 -7.25 2.09
C LYS A 10 -5.59 -5.92 1.41
N THR A 11 -4.82 -4.86 1.64
CA THR A 11 -5.06 -3.58 0.98
C THR A 11 -4.93 -3.70 -0.53
N VAL A 12 -3.86 -4.34 -1.01
CA VAL A 12 -3.67 -4.56 -2.44
C VAL A 12 -4.79 -5.44 -3.01
N HIS A 13 -5.20 -6.46 -2.27
CA HIS A 13 -6.29 -7.32 -2.68
C HIS A 13 -7.59 -6.54 -2.87
N ASP A 14 -7.92 -5.68 -1.92
CA ASP A 14 -9.19 -4.95 -1.94
C ASP A 14 -9.19 -3.81 -2.95
N LEU A 15 -8.04 -3.16 -3.17
CA LEU A 15 -7.95 -2.01 -4.05
C LEU A 15 -7.39 -2.33 -5.44
N SER A 16 -6.84 -3.52 -5.63
CA SER A 16 -6.17 -4.02 -6.83
C SER A 16 -4.80 -3.38 -7.06
N VAL A 17 -4.67 -2.09 -6.84
CA VAL A 17 -3.41 -1.37 -6.93
C VAL A 17 -3.35 -0.47 -5.70
N ALA A 18 -2.23 -0.43 -5.02
CA ALA A 18 -2.08 0.37 -3.80
C ALA A 18 -0.66 0.89 -3.65
N GLY A 19 -0.54 2.07 -3.09
CA GLY A 19 0.72 2.65 -2.65
C GLY A 19 0.82 2.60 -1.14
N ASP A 20 1.92 3.11 -0.61
CA ASP A 20 2.13 3.17 0.84
C ASP A 20 1.06 4.03 1.53
N TRP A 21 0.68 5.13 0.89
CA TRP A 21 -0.36 6.02 1.40
C TRP A 21 -1.69 5.27 1.56
N ASP A 22 -2.04 4.45 0.58
CA ASP A 22 -3.25 3.63 0.64
C ASP A 22 -3.18 2.64 1.79
N VAL A 23 -2.03 1.99 1.95
CA VAL A 23 -1.86 0.98 3.01
C VAL A 23 -2.02 1.60 4.38
N TYR A 24 -1.33 2.71 4.68
CA TYR A 24 -1.42 3.25 6.03
C TYR A 24 -2.79 3.88 6.31
N ASN A 25 -3.46 4.44 5.31
CA ASN A 25 -4.82 4.95 5.50
C ASN A 25 -5.85 3.84 5.66
N TYR A 26 -5.64 2.73 4.97
CA TYR A 26 -6.59 1.62 4.98
C TYR A 26 -6.43 0.72 6.21
N THR A 27 -5.23 0.59 6.72
CA THR A 27 -4.92 -0.37 7.79
C THR A 27 -4.66 0.27 9.14
N GLY A 28 -4.33 1.55 9.18
CA GLY A 28 -3.89 2.21 10.41
C GLY A 28 -2.42 1.99 10.72
N LEU A 29 -1.66 1.32 9.85
CA LEU A 29 -0.21 1.22 10.03
C LEU A 29 0.42 2.60 9.90
N SER A 30 1.57 2.81 10.52
CA SER A 30 2.32 4.04 10.32
C SER A 30 2.86 4.08 8.88
N PRO A 31 3.17 5.26 8.34
CA PRO A 31 3.77 5.34 7.00
C PRO A 31 5.05 4.52 6.87
N VAL A 32 5.87 4.48 7.91
CA VAL A 32 7.12 3.70 7.91
C VAL A 32 6.82 2.21 7.84
N GLU A 33 5.89 1.74 8.65
CA GLU A 33 5.51 0.33 8.66
C GLU A 33 4.87 -0.09 7.33
N ALA A 34 4.05 0.78 6.74
CA ALA A 34 3.42 0.51 5.45
C ALA A 34 4.49 0.37 4.36
N GLY A 35 5.46 1.28 4.33
CA GLY A 35 6.56 1.23 3.37
C GLY A 35 7.41 -0.01 3.53
N TRP A 36 7.74 -0.37 4.76
CA TRP A 36 8.52 -1.58 5.03
C TRP A 36 7.78 -2.84 4.62
N ALA A 37 6.47 -2.91 4.88
CA ALA A 37 5.66 -4.07 4.51
C ALA A 37 5.61 -4.24 2.99
N LEU A 38 5.38 -3.16 2.25
CA LEU A 38 5.33 -3.21 0.79
C LEU A 38 6.69 -3.60 0.21
N ASP A 39 7.78 -3.05 0.74
CA ASP A 39 9.12 -3.39 0.29
C ASP A 39 9.43 -4.88 0.55
N ALA A 40 9.07 -5.38 1.71
CA ALA A 40 9.28 -6.79 2.04
C ALA A 40 8.50 -7.71 1.09
N LEU A 41 7.25 -7.36 0.77
CA LEU A 41 6.44 -8.14 -0.15
C LEU A 41 7.00 -8.08 -1.58
N TYR A 42 7.51 -6.93 -1.98
CA TYR A 42 8.18 -6.79 -3.27
C TYR A 42 9.40 -7.71 -3.34
N ARG A 43 10.22 -7.72 -2.29
CA ARG A 43 11.43 -8.56 -2.24
C ARG A 43 11.09 -10.06 -2.25
N LYS A 44 9.94 -10.43 -1.72
CA LYS A 44 9.47 -11.82 -1.76
C LYS A 44 8.89 -12.21 -3.13
N GLY A 45 8.75 -11.25 -4.03
CA GLY A 45 8.19 -11.51 -5.35
C GLY A 45 6.67 -11.51 -5.39
N TYR A 46 6.02 -11.00 -4.35
CA TYR A 46 4.56 -10.97 -4.28
C TYR A 46 3.94 -9.72 -4.89
N LEU A 47 4.72 -8.64 -5.00
CA LEU A 47 4.26 -7.38 -5.57
C LEU A 47 5.19 -6.94 -6.68
N LYS A 48 4.64 -6.20 -7.63
CA LYS A 48 5.41 -5.54 -8.68
C LYS A 48 4.98 -4.10 -8.79
N VAL A 49 5.87 -3.26 -9.30
CA VAL A 49 5.58 -1.85 -9.51
C VAL A 49 4.70 -1.68 -10.75
N VAL A 50 3.59 -0.97 -10.59
CA VAL A 50 2.69 -0.65 -11.69
C VAL A 50 3.11 0.69 -12.29
N SER A 51 3.31 1.68 -11.44
CA SER A 51 3.73 2.99 -11.89
C SER A 51 4.47 3.71 -10.79
N THR A 52 5.27 4.70 -11.18
CA THR A 52 5.92 5.60 -10.25
C THR A 52 5.56 7.01 -10.70
N GLU A 53 4.95 7.76 -9.82
CA GLU A 53 4.55 9.13 -10.11
C GLU A 53 5.40 10.09 -9.30
N CYS A 54 5.76 11.20 -9.92
CA CYS A 54 6.52 12.26 -9.29
C CYS A 54 5.70 13.51 -9.23
N GLU A 55 5.57 14.10 -8.07
CA GLU A 55 5.02 15.44 -7.92
C GLU A 55 6.14 16.38 -7.53
N CYS A 56 6.24 17.48 -8.23
CA CYS A 56 7.27 18.49 -7.97
C CYS A 56 6.61 19.83 -7.73
N ASP A 57 7.03 20.51 -6.69
CA ASP A 57 6.65 21.89 -6.44
C ASP A 57 7.80 22.78 -6.88
N THR A 58 7.49 23.91 -7.50
CA THR A 58 8.49 24.86 -7.90
C THR A 58 8.19 26.21 -7.22
N ASN A 59 9.23 26.99 -6.98
CA ASN A 59 9.06 28.34 -6.47
C ASN A 59 8.82 29.31 -7.63
N GLU A 60 8.71 30.58 -7.31
CA GLU A 60 8.45 31.63 -8.33
C GLU A 60 9.59 31.78 -9.34
N HIS A 61 10.78 31.25 -9.04
CA HIS A 61 11.92 31.30 -9.94
C HIS A 61 12.04 30.03 -10.80
N GLY A 62 11.09 29.11 -10.68
CA GLY A 62 11.13 27.86 -11.43
C GLY A 62 12.04 26.81 -10.84
N GLU A 63 12.57 27.03 -9.64
CA GLU A 63 13.42 26.05 -8.97
C GLU A 63 12.58 24.99 -8.28
N VAL A 64 12.99 23.74 -8.39
CA VAL A 64 12.29 22.63 -7.73
C VAL A 64 12.59 22.68 -6.25
N ILE A 65 11.56 22.86 -5.43
CA ILE A 65 11.72 22.97 -3.98
C ILE A 65 11.18 21.77 -3.23
N ASN A 66 10.41 20.93 -3.88
CA ASN A 66 9.89 19.73 -3.27
C ASN A 66 9.63 18.69 -4.35
N VAL A 67 10.02 17.44 -4.07
CA VAL A 67 9.77 16.33 -4.97
C VAL A 67 9.20 15.20 -4.14
N GLU A 68 8.01 14.73 -4.51
CA GLU A 68 7.43 13.56 -3.90
C GLU A 68 7.31 12.46 -4.95
N VAL A 69 7.68 11.25 -4.59
CA VAL A 69 7.62 10.10 -5.48
C VAL A 69 6.65 9.09 -4.89
N PHE A 70 5.65 8.72 -5.68
CA PHE A 70 4.65 7.73 -5.27
C PHE A 70 4.81 6.48 -6.12
N THR A 71 4.96 5.36 -5.48
CA THR A 71 5.03 4.06 -6.16
C THR A 71 3.74 3.31 -5.91
N LEU A 72 3.15 2.79 -6.98
CA LEU A 72 1.95 1.96 -6.90
C LEU A 72 2.33 0.51 -7.19
N TRP A 73 1.71 -0.40 -6.46
CA TRP A 73 2.03 -1.82 -6.48
C TRP A 73 0.80 -2.64 -6.81
N GLU A 74 1.01 -3.77 -7.48
CA GLU A 74 -0.03 -4.77 -7.68
C GLU A 74 0.53 -6.15 -7.42
N PHE A 75 -0.33 -7.16 -7.29
CA PHE A 75 0.12 -8.53 -7.10
C PHE A 75 0.79 -9.08 -8.36
N THR A 76 1.86 -9.85 -8.15
CA THR A 76 2.35 -10.81 -9.13
C THR A 76 1.44 -12.04 -9.06
N PRO A 77 1.55 -13.00 -10.01
CA PRO A 77 0.84 -14.27 -9.87
C PRO A 77 1.14 -14.98 -8.56
N GLU A 78 2.39 -14.93 -8.11
CA GLU A 78 2.81 -15.52 -6.84
C GLU A 78 2.16 -14.79 -5.66
N GLY A 79 2.01 -13.47 -5.77
CA GLY A 79 1.35 -12.67 -4.75
C GLY A 79 -0.12 -12.99 -4.63
N LYS A 80 -0.80 -13.19 -5.75
CA LYS A 80 -2.21 -13.59 -5.75
C LYS A 80 -2.40 -14.93 -5.06
N GLU A 81 -1.53 -15.87 -5.35
CA GLU A 81 -1.58 -17.18 -4.74
C GLU A 81 -1.31 -17.10 -3.23
N ALA A 82 -0.29 -16.35 -2.83
CA ALA A 82 0.03 -16.15 -1.43
C ALA A 82 -1.12 -15.48 -0.67
N ALA A 83 -1.81 -14.54 -1.31
CA ALA A 83 -2.94 -13.84 -0.70
C ALA A 83 -4.07 -14.79 -0.36
N GLN A 84 -4.31 -15.81 -1.16
CA GLN A 84 -5.37 -16.79 -0.89
C GLN A 84 -5.10 -17.61 0.36
N GLY A 85 -3.85 -17.66 0.83
CA GLY A 85 -3.50 -18.33 2.07
C GLY A 85 -3.71 -17.47 3.31
N ILE A 86 -4.07 -16.20 3.15
CA ILE A 86 -4.29 -15.31 4.28
C ILE A 86 -5.73 -15.48 4.78
N PRO A 87 -5.92 -15.82 6.06
CA PRO A 87 -7.27 -15.88 6.63
C PRO A 87 -7.90 -14.49 6.46
N ASP A 88 -9.16 -14.43 6.24
CA ASP A 88 -9.91 -13.17 6.16
C ASP A 88 -9.55 -12.28 4.97
N ILE A 89 -8.83 -12.79 3.96
CA ILE A 89 -8.45 -11.96 2.81
C ILE A 89 -9.67 -11.40 2.07
N ASN A 90 -10.76 -12.16 2.05
CA ASN A 90 -11.98 -11.75 1.39
C ASN A 90 -12.97 -11.01 2.28
N GLU A 91 -12.64 -10.84 3.55
CA GLU A 91 -13.50 -10.14 4.48
C GLU A 91 -13.21 -8.64 4.48
N PRO A 92 -14.24 -7.81 4.62
CA PRO A 92 -13.99 -6.36 4.69
C PRO A 92 -13.14 -6.04 5.91
N MET A 93 -12.23 -5.08 5.74
CA MET A 93 -11.47 -4.60 6.86
C MET A 93 -12.37 -3.84 7.80
N CYS A 94 -12.29 -4.15 9.10
CA CYS A 94 -13.02 -3.43 10.09
C CYS A 94 -12.36 -2.08 10.29
N ILE A 95 -12.91 -1.06 9.72
CA ILE A 95 -12.41 0.29 9.92
C ILE A 95 -13.08 0.79 11.17
N PRO A 96 -12.33 1.10 12.18
CA PRO A 96 -12.89 1.48 13.46
C PRO A 96 -13.61 2.81 13.42
N ILE A 97 -14.06 3.21 12.45
CA ILE A 97 -14.68 4.38 12.37
C ILE A 97 -16.01 4.34 12.55
N THR A 98 -16.16 3.84 12.79
CA THR A 98 -17.30 3.86 12.82
C THR A 98 -18.02 4.83 13.02
N ASN A 99 -17.49 5.07 12.77
CA ASN A 99 -17.92 5.70 12.70
C ASN A 99 -18.70 6.26 12.25
N ILE A 100 -19.04 6.27 12.36
CA ILE A 100 -19.63 6.89 11.83
C ILE A 100 -20.81 7.13 12.08
N GLN A 101 -21.09 7.12 12.53
CA GLN A 101 -22.04 7.32 12.75
C GLN A 101 -22.76 7.89 12.63
N LEU A 102 -23.09 7.87 12.47
CA LEU A 102 -23.88 8.37 12.30
C LEU A 102 -24.52 8.82 12.61
#